data_8c2fc9dec85fa8889061e6bdd73db1a0
#
_entry.id   8c2fc9dec85fa8889061e6bdd73db1a0
#
_cell.length_a   1.000
_cell.length_b   1.000
_cell.length_c   1.000
_cell.angle_alpha   90.00
_cell.angle_beta   90.00
_cell.angle_gamma   90.00
#
_symmetry.space_group_name_H-M   'P 1'
#
loop_
_entity.id
_entity.type
_entity.pdbx_description
1 polymer ?
#
loop_
_entity_poly.entity_id
_entity_poly.type
_entity_poly.pdbx_seq_one_letter_code
_entity_poly.pdbx_strand_id
1 'polypeptide(L)'
;MAVRHKVGTIAGTMAVSLAFFSGTASAHTLSFNQKTAAYVEKFVGRVPYTYGGTSPSSGFDCSGLAQYVYHHFGKSIPRTAEAQFLRFHRESKRKAWGGDLVFFHVDSDPNSYVYHVAIYEGGNHIVSATDPARGIAWQTIWSSDVTFGTITH
;
A
#
# COMPACT_ATOMS: atom_id res chain seq x y z
N MET A 1 3.24 -54.28 -71.47
CA MET A 1 3.54 -52.81 -71.28
C MET A 1 3.37 -52.46 -69.79
N ALA A 2 4.47 -52.28 -69.11
CA ALA A 2 4.45 -51.98 -67.68
C ALA A 2 4.81 -50.51 -67.50
N VAL A 3 3.87 -49.74 -66.95
CA VAL A 3 4.09 -48.31 -66.57
C VAL A 3 4.57 -48.28 -65.14
N ARG A 4 5.83 -47.85 -64.91
CA ARG A 4 6.43 -47.66 -63.65
C ARG A 4 6.07 -46.25 -63.18
N HIS A 5 5.33 -46.14 -62.05
CA HIS A 5 5.15 -44.87 -61.34
C HIS A 5 6.30 -44.70 -60.35
N LYS A 6 7.06 -43.60 -60.51
CA LYS A 6 8.05 -43.15 -59.54
C LYS A 6 7.32 -42.40 -58.45
N VAL A 7 7.44 -42.88 -57.21
CA VAL A 7 7.02 -42.16 -55.98
C VAL A 7 8.17 -41.31 -55.59
N GLY A 8 8.00 -39.99 -55.70
CA GLY A 8 8.95 -39.00 -55.17
C GLY A 8 8.72 -38.73 -53.68
N THR A 9 9.70 -39.06 -52.83
CA THR A 9 9.69 -38.79 -51.45
C THR A 9 10.16 -37.34 -51.24
N ILE A 10 9.25 -36.46 -50.81
CA ILE A 10 9.61 -35.11 -50.40
C ILE A 10 9.78 -35.14 -48.88
N ALA A 11 11.04 -35.11 -48.43
CA ALA A 11 11.37 -34.91 -47.03
C ALA A 11 11.30 -33.41 -46.73
N GLY A 12 10.18 -32.97 -46.17
CA GLY A 12 10.02 -31.62 -45.64
C GLY A 12 10.55 -31.56 -44.21
N THR A 13 11.74 -31.02 -44.02
CA THR A 13 12.26 -30.65 -42.70
C THR A 13 11.53 -29.41 -42.22
N MET A 14 10.58 -29.58 -41.31
CA MET A 14 10.01 -28.46 -40.54
C MET A 14 11.02 -28.00 -39.48
N ALA A 15 11.67 -26.88 -39.75
CA ALA A 15 12.44 -26.16 -38.76
C ALA A 15 11.47 -25.47 -37.79
N VAL A 16 11.30 -26.02 -36.60
CA VAL A 16 10.59 -25.33 -35.50
C VAL A 16 11.52 -24.27 -34.96
N SER A 17 11.29 -23.03 -35.38
CA SER A 17 11.95 -21.87 -34.77
C SER A 17 11.34 -21.62 -33.37
N LEU A 18 12.05 -22.07 -32.31
CA LEU A 18 11.78 -21.61 -30.94
C LEU A 18 12.21 -20.15 -30.84
N ALA A 19 11.24 -19.25 -30.99
CA ALA A 19 11.43 -17.86 -30.61
C ALA A 19 11.47 -17.81 -29.07
N PHE A 20 12.66 -17.70 -28.52
CA PHE A 20 12.85 -17.31 -27.13
C PHE A 20 12.36 -15.86 -26.96
N PHE A 21 11.15 -15.71 -26.45
CA PHE A 21 10.66 -14.43 -25.94
C PHE A 21 11.46 -14.11 -24.66
N SER A 22 12.61 -13.45 -24.82
CA SER A 22 13.28 -12.79 -23.71
C SER A 22 12.44 -11.57 -23.32
N GLY A 23 11.36 -11.82 -22.61
CA GLY A 23 10.65 -10.79 -21.90
C GLY A 23 11.56 -10.28 -20.81
N THR A 24 12.21 -9.15 -21.03
CA THR A 24 12.83 -8.37 -19.96
C THR A 24 11.70 -7.97 -19.03
N ALA A 25 11.53 -8.67 -17.90
CA ALA A 25 10.68 -8.25 -16.83
C ALA A 25 11.24 -6.90 -16.36
N SER A 26 10.62 -5.79 -16.79
CA SER A 26 10.87 -4.49 -16.22
C SER A 26 10.57 -4.61 -14.73
N ALA A 27 11.59 -4.55 -13.91
CA ALA A 27 11.43 -4.44 -12.47
C ALA A 27 10.71 -3.12 -12.19
N HIS A 28 9.38 -3.18 -12.05
CA HIS A 28 8.59 -2.02 -11.67
C HIS A 28 9.05 -1.57 -10.30
N THR A 29 9.73 -0.44 -10.24
CA THR A 29 10.08 0.19 -8.97
C THR A 29 8.77 0.59 -8.27
N LEU A 30 8.53 0.01 -7.10
CA LEU A 30 7.34 0.34 -6.30
C LEU A 30 7.34 1.85 -6.00
N SER A 31 6.18 2.48 -6.15
CA SER A 31 5.98 3.86 -5.74
C SER A 31 6.19 4.02 -4.23
N PHE A 32 6.36 5.26 -3.77
CA PHE A 32 6.44 5.57 -2.33
C PHE A 32 5.26 4.96 -1.58
N ASN A 33 4.04 5.18 -2.08
CA ASN A 33 2.82 4.70 -1.45
C ASN A 33 2.76 3.17 -1.36
N GLN A 34 3.10 2.44 -2.43
CA GLN A 34 3.16 0.98 -2.40
C GLN A 34 4.19 0.44 -1.39
N LYS A 35 5.34 1.12 -1.27
CA LYS A 35 6.35 0.77 -0.27
C LYS A 35 5.85 1.01 1.15
N THR A 36 5.14 2.10 1.37
CA THR A 36 4.57 2.49 2.67
C THR A 36 3.53 1.47 3.12
N ALA A 37 2.58 1.11 2.26
CA ALA A 37 1.58 0.08 2.52
C ALA A 37 2.24 -1.27 2.84
N ALA A 38 3.12 -1.76 1.99
CA ALA A 38 3.80 -3.03 2.22
C ALA A 38 4.70 -3.04 3.47
N TYR A 39 5.20 -1.88 3.90
CA TYR A 39 6.07 -1.80 5.07
C TYR A 39 5.29 -1.84 6.39
N VAL A 40 4.15 -1.18 6.46
CA VAL A 40 3.34 -1.14 7.69
C VAL A 40 2.81 -2.53 8.08
N GLU A 41 2.56 -3.39 7.11
CA GLU A 41 2.12 -4.77 7.34
C GLU A 41 3.08 -5.59 8.22
N LYS A 42 4.37 -5.24 8.24
CA LYS A 42 5.37 -5.93 9.07
C LYS A 42 5.08 -5.82 10.57
N PHE A 43 4.31 -4.84 10.99
CA PHE A 43 3.99 -4.57 12.39
C PHE A 43 2.67 -5.20 12.84
N VAL A 44 1.82 -5.59 11.89
CA VAL A 44 0.50 -6.17 12.16
C VAL A 44 0.63 -7.45 12.99
N GLY A 45 -0.09 -7.48 14.12
CA GLY A 45 -0.10 -8.60 15.07
C GLY A 45 1.22 -8.84 15.80
N ARG A 46 2.21 -7.95 15.65
CA ARG A 46 3.56 -8.13 16.21
C ARG A 46 3.97 -7.03 17.18
N VAL A 47 3.41 -5.84 17.01
CA VAL A 47 3.76 -4.66 17.80
C VAL A 47 2.54 -4.18 18.56
N PRO A 48 2.64 -3.94 19.88
CA PRO A 48 1.51 -3.50 20.68
C PRO A 48 1.16 -2.04 20.42
N TYR A 49 -0.07 -1.67 20.75
CA TYR A 49 -0.42 -0.27 20.93
C TYR A 49 0.19 0.26 22.21
N THR A 50 0.79 1.44 22.12
CA THR A 50 1.27 2.19 23.30
C THR A 50 0.96 3.67 23.09
N TYR A 51 0.22 4.27 24.01
CA TYR A 51 -0.06 5.70 23.95
C TYR A 51 1.26 6.49 23.95
N GLY A 52 1.42 7.40 23.00
CA GLY A 52 2.67 8.15 22.81
C GLY A 52 3.81 7.35 22.16
N GLY A 53 3.60 6.06 21.83
CA GLY A 53 4.61 5.18 21.25
C GLY A 53 5.00 5.56 19.83
N THR A 54 6.29 5.40 19.51
CA THR A 54 6.88 5.82 18.23
C THR A 54 7.88 4.81 17.65
N SER A 55 8.00 3.63 18.23
CA SER A 55 8.98 2.63 17.77
C SER A 55 8.46 1.20 17.91
N PRO A 56 8.99 0.25 17.13
CA PRO A 56 8.63 -1.17 17.28
C PRO A 56 8.94 -1.75 18.65
N SER A 57 9.95 -1.23 19.34
CA SER A 57 10.39 -1.72 20.66
C SER A 57 9.51 -1.18 21.81
N SER A 58 8.96 0.00 21.67
CA SER A 58 8.10 0.64 22.70
C SER A 58 6.61 0.49 22.40
N GLY A 59 6.24 0.05 21.21
CA GLY A 59 4.88 0.12 20.68
C GLY A 59 4.61 1.43 19.94
N PHE A 60 3.43 1.52 19.34
CA PHE A 60 2.99 2.68 18.58
C PHE A 60 1.61 3.15 19.05
N ASP A 61 1.39 4.47 19.01
CA ASP A 61 0.06 5.02 18.79
C ASP A 61 -0.21 5.24 17.30
N CYS A 62 -1.42 5.68 16.95
CA CYS A 62 -1.84 5.83 15.55
C CYS A 62 -0.93 6.73 14.72
N SER A 63 -0.65 7.91 15.21
CA SER A 63 0.19 8.90 14.52
C SER A 63 1.68 8.60 14.62
N GLY A 64 2.13 7.92 15.68
CA GLY A 64 3.51 7.43 15.82
C GLY A 64 3.81 6.32 14.82
N LEU A 65 2.86 5.42 14.56
CA LEU A 65 2.99 4.41 13.51
C LEU A 65 3.13 5.06 12.12
N ALA A 66 2.23 5.98 11.77
CA ALA A 66 2.31 6.71 10.52
C ALA A 66 3.65 7.46 10.39
N GLN A 67 4.07 8.18 11.45
CA GLN A 67 5.33 8.92 11.47
C GLN A 67 6.53 7.99 11.25
N TYR A 68 6.58 6.85 11.92
CA TYR A 68 7.67 5.88 11.80
C TYR A 68 7.77 5.29 10.39
N VAL A 69 6.63 4.89 9.82
CA VAL A 69 6.56 4.30 8.48
C VAL A 69 6.99 5.30 7.41
N TYR A 70 6.50 6.53 7.48
CA TYR A 70 6.87 7.59 6.55
C TYR A 70 8.36 7.97 6.67
N HIS A 71 8.86 8.06 7.91
CA HIS A 71 10.27 8.36 8.17
C HIS A 71 11.21 7.29 7.59
N HIS A 72 10.81 6.02 7.63
CA HIS A 72 11.59 4.92 7.02
C HIS A 72 11.88 5.15 5.53
N PHE A 73 10.99 5.84 4.83
CA PHE A 73 11.15 6.20 3.42
C PHE A 73 11.59 7.66 3.20
N GLY A 74 12.19 8.28 4.21
CA GLY A 74 12.77 9.62 4.12
C GLY A 74 11.76 10.77 4.17
N LYS A 75 10.51 10.52 4.60
CA LYS A 75 9.49 11.55 4.75
C LYS A 75 9.28 11.89 6.23
N SER A 76 9.63 13.10 6.62
CA SER A 76 9.34 13.62 7.96
C SER A 76 7.93 14.20 8.00
N ILE A 77 7.09 13.66 8.89
CA ILE A 77 5.72 14.14 9.13
C ILE A 77 5.52 14.49 10.60
N PRO A 78 4.54 15.33 10.93
CA PRO A 78 4.28 15.76 12.31
C PRO A 78 3.94 14.60 13.25
N ARG A 79 4.05 14.84 14.57
CA ARG A 79 3.86 13.80 15.59
C ARG A 79 2.40 13.43 15.82
N THR A 80 1.46 14.37 15.74
CA THR A 80 0.05 14.13 16.09
C THR A 80 -0.81 13.95 14.84
N ALA A 81 -1.93 13.22 14.97
CA ALA A 81 -2.86 12.97 13.87
C ALA A 81 -3.40 14.28 13.28
N GLU A 82 -3.79 15.22 14.14
CA GLU A 82 -4.26 16.55 13.72
C GLU A 82 -3.18 17.32 12.95
N ALA A 83 -1.94 17.36 13.43
CA ALA A 83 -0.85 18.07 12.75
C ALA A 83 -0.46 17.38 11.43
N GLN A 84 -0.59 16.06 11.33
CA GLN A 84 -0.43 15.32 10.07
C GLN A 84 -1.52 15.71 9.08
N PHE A 85 -2.79 15.74 9.51
CA PHE A 85 -3.91 16.17 8.68
C PHE A 85 -3.70 17.57 8.10
N LEU A 86 -3.26 18.53 8.91
CA LEU A 86 -2.98 19.89 8.46
C LEU A 86 -1.80 19.99 7.47
N ARG A 87 -0.92 18.99 7.45
CA ARG A 87 0.27 18.95 6.58
C ARG A 87 0.03 18.27 5.25
N PHE A 88 -0.92 17.34 5.17
CA PHE A 88 -1.18 16.54 3.98
C PHE A 88 -2.12 17.23 3.00
N HIS A 89 -1.94 16.95 1.70
CA HIS A 89 -2.89 17.36 0.68
C HIS A 89 -4.12 16.45 0.75
N ARG A 90 -5.29 17.07 0.89
CA ARG A 90 -6.57 16.33 0.90
C ARG A 90 -6.91 15.81 -0.47
N GLU A 91 -7.44 14.60 -0.51
CA GLU A 91 -7.93 13.99 -1.73
C GLU A 91 -9.20 13.18 -1.49
N SER A 92 -9.88 12.83 -2.58
CA SER A 92 -11.05 11.95 -2.51
C SER A 92 -10.61 10.49 -2.38
N LYS A 93 -11.44 9.67 -1.70
CA LYS A 93 -11.20 8.21 -1.60
C LYS A 93 -10.90 7.55 -2.95
N ARG A 94 -11.54 8.02 -4.03
CA ARG A 94 -11.34 7.48 -5.39
C ARG A 94 -9.92 7.69 -5.93
N LYS A 95 -9.23 8.72 -5.45
CA LYS A 95 -7.85 9.05 -5.83
C LYS A 95 -6.81 8.51 -4.86
N ALA A 96 -7.23 8.11 -3.66
CA ALA A 96 -6.33 7.62 -2.64
C ALA A 96 -5.70 6.27 -3.04
N TRP A 97 -4.43 6.13 -2.74
CA TRP A 97 -3.63 4.93 -3.03
C TRP A 97 -3.23 4.26 -1.72
N GLY A 98 -3.02 2.94 -1.74
CA GLY A 98 -2.43 2.25 -0.60
C GLY A 98 -1.13 2.93 -0.18
N GLY A 99 -1.02 3.25 1.12
CA GLY A 99 0.08 4.03 1.67
C GLY A 99 -0.22 5.50 1.95
N ASP A 100 -1.34 6.04 1.43
CA ASP A 100 -1.86 7.34 1.86
C ASP A 100 -2.43 7.26 3.29
N LEU A 101 -2.75 8.40 3.89
CA LEU A 101 -3.34 8.45 5.22
C LEU A 101 -4.85 8.63 5.17
N VAL A 102 -5.54 8.00 6.12
CA VAL A 102 -6.95 8.22 6.42
C VAL A 102 -7.04 8.90 7.77
N PHE A 103 -7.68 10.06 7.81
CA PHE A 103 -7.87 10.89 8.98
C PHE A 103 -9.31 10.80 9.45
N PHE A 104 -9.52 10.45 10.72
CA PHE A 104 -10.84 10.29 11.32
C PHE A 104 -11.19 11.53 12.12
N HIS A 105 -12.32 12.14 11.79
CA HIS A 105 -12.81 13.37 12.38
C HIS A 105 -13.80 13.10 13.53
N VAL A 106 -13.94 14.05 14.44
CA VAL A 106 -14.88 13.97 15.58
C VAL A 106 -16.34 14.12 15.16
N ASP A 107 -16.57 14.72 13.98
CA ASP A 107 -17.89 14.89 13.37
C ASP A 107 -17.79 14.96 11.83
N SER A 108 -18.92 15.21 11.16
CA SER A 108 -19.01 15.23 9.70
C SER A 108 -18.43 16.50 9.02
N ASP A 109 -17.96 17.50 9.78
CA ASP A 109 -17.20 18.60 9.22
C ASP A 109 -15.80 18.12 8.83
N PRO A 110 -15.42 18.14 7.54
CA PRO A 110 -14.10 17.72 7.10
C PRO A 110 -12.95 18.64 7.57
N ASN A 111 -13.24 19.69 8.30
CA ASN A 111 -12.28 20.55 8.97
C ASN A 111 -12.30 20.42 10.50
N SER A 112 -13.15 19.54 11.04
CA SER A 112 -13.18 19.28 12.45
C SER A 112 -11.94 18.54 12.93
N TYR A 113 -11.74 18.51 14.24
CA TYR A 113 -10.57 17.90 14.86
C TYR A 113 -10.39 16.43 14.46
N VAL A 114 -9.15 16.07 14.13
CA VAL A 114 -8.75 14.70 13.80
C VAL A 114 -8.26 13.99 15.05
N TYR A 115 -9.02 12.99 15.50
CA TYR A 115 -8.68 12.21 16.69
C TYR A 115 -7.86 10.95 16.39
N HIS A 116 -7.87 10.46 15.13
CA HIS A 116 -7.17 9.24 14.74
C HIS A 116 -6.66 9.30 13.30
N VAL A 117 -5.58 8.58 13.04
CA VAL A 117 -5.01 8.41 11.70
C VAL A 117 -4.66 6.95 11.44
N ALA A 118 -4.81 6.52 10.19
CA ALA A 118 -4.45 5.17 9.74
C ALA A 118 -3.74 5.22 8.39
N ILE A 119 -3.00 4.18 8.05
CA ILE A 119 -2.42 4.00 6.72
C ILE A 119 -3.44 3.25 5.87
N TYR A 120 -3.79 3.82 4.72
CA TYR A 120 -4.75 3.26 3.78
C TYR A 120 -4.14 2.09 3.01
N GLU A 121 -4.91 1.02 2.84
CA GLU A 121 -4.48 -0.19 2.14
C GLU A 121 -5.32 -0.49 0.88
N GLY A 122 -6.22 0.42 0.55
CA GLY A 122 -7.13 0.26 -0.59
C GLY A 122 -8.51 -0.26 -0.23
N GLY A 123 -9.48 -0.06 -1.12
CA GLY A 123 -10.86 -0.49 -0.92
C GLY A 123 -11.53 0.17 0.28
N ASN A 124 -11.68 -0.57 1.37
CA ASN A 124 -12.15 -0.05 2.66
C ASN A 124 -11.22 -0.48 3.82
N HIS A 125 -9.95 -0.79 3.51
CA HIS A 125 -9.02 -1.36 4.46
C HIS A 125 -7.94 -0.35 4.88
N ILE A 126 -7.55 -0.46 6.12
CA ILE A 126 -6.50 0.35 6.76
C ILE A 126 -5.66 -0.52 7.67
N VAL A 127 -4.44 -0.07 7.95
CA VAL A 127 -3.63 -0.55 9.07
C VAL A 127 -3.45 0.61 10.05
N SER A 128 -3.77 0.38 11.31
CA SER A 128 -3.57 1.38 12.36
C SER A 128 -3.30 0.78 13.74
N ALA A 129 -2.82 1.62 14.64
CA ALA A 129 -2.71 1.36 16.07
C ALA A 129 -3.90 2.01 16.77
N THR A 130 -4.90 1.24 17.15
CA THR A 130 -6.17 1.79 17.66
C THR A 130 -6.30 1.70 19.17
N ASP A 131 -5.99 0.56 19.74
CA ASP A 131 -6.13 0.29 21.17
C ASP A 131 -5.21 -0.86 21.63
N PRO A 132 -4.98 -1.01 22.95
CA PRO A 132 -4.11 -2.05 23.48
C PRO A 132 -4.57 -3.49 23.19
N ALA A 133 -5.87 -3.71 22.99
CA ALA A 133 -6.39 -5.06 22.76
C ALA A 133 -6.07 -5.56 21.35
N ARG A 134 -6.00 -4.65 20.38
CA ARG A 134 -5.71 -4.99 18.97
C ARG A 134 -4.25 -4.80 18.60
N GLY A 135 -3.55 -3.86 19.25
CA GLY A 135 -2.22 -3.46 18.82
C GLY A 135 -2.24 -2.83 17.42
N ILE A 136 -1.23 -3.17 16.61
CA ILE A 136 -1.24 -2.82 15.19
C ILE A 136 -2.03 -3.88 14.44
N ALA A 137 -3.09 -3.47 13.75
CA ALA A 137 -4.01 -4.40 13.11
C ALA A 137 -4.57 -3.91 11.77
N TRP A 138 -4.95 -4.86 10.93
CA TRP A 138 -5.84 -4.65 9.80
C TRP A 138 -7.24 -4.34 10.29
N GLN A 139 -7.83 -3.31 9.73
CA GLN A 139 -9.19 -2.88 10.07
C GLN A 139 -9.91 -2.39 8.82
N THR A 140 -11.22 -2.30 8.90
CA THR A 140 -12.02 -1.56 7.93
C THR A 140 -12.19 -0.12 8.40
N ILE A 141 -12.36 0.81 7.46
CA ILE A 141 -12.76 2.18 7.78
C ILE A 141 -14.13 2.12 8.46
N TRP A 142 -14.20 2.50 9.74
CA TRP A 142 -15.37 2.33 10.61
C TRP A 142 -16.26 3.56 10.71
N SER A 143 -15.86 4.68 10.12
CA SER A 143 -16.62 5.94 10.11
C SER A 143 -16.77 6.46 8.69
N SER A 144 -17.86 7.19 8.45
CA SER A 144 -18.01 8.03 7.25
C SER A 144 -17.29 9.37 7.36
N ASP A 145 -16.98 9.80 8.59
CA ASP A 145 -16.38 11.10 8.91
C ASP A 145 -14.85 11.00 8.78
N VAL A 146 -14.40 10.79 7.55
CA VAL A 146 -12.98 10.61 7.21
C VAL A 146 -12.59 11.47 6.02
N THR A 147 -11.33 11.89 6.03
CA THR A 147 -10.65 12.48 4.87
C THR A 147 -9.42 11.65 4.52
N PHE A 148 -9.06 11.67 3.24
CA PHE A 148 -7.84 11.05 2.75
C PHE A 148 -6.79 12.11 2.50
N GLY A 149 -5.53 11.77 2.70
CA GLY A 149 -4.45 12.70 2.46
C GLY A 149 -3.19 12.03 1.94
N THR A 150 -2.55 12.72 1.00
CA THR A 150 -1.29 12.31 0.40
C THR A 150 -0.19 13.34 0.60
N ILE A 151 1.07 12.90 0.60
CA ILE A 151 2.25 13.77 0.62
C ILE A 151 3.00 13.76 -0.72
N THR A 152 2.57 12.95 -1.66
CA THR A 152 3.38 12.58 -2.84
C THR A 152 2.81 12.95 -4.19
N HIS A 153 1.69 13.64 -4.26
CA HIS A 153 1.11 14.13 -5.52
C HIS A 153 1.41 15.60 -5.75
#